data_c84d90720adecf9a4270d642a4fb3982
#
_entry.id   c84d90720adecf9a4270d642a4fb3982
#
_cell.length_a   1.000
_cell.length_b   1.000
_cell.length_c   1.000
_cell.angle_alpha   90.00
_cell.angle_beta   90.00
_cell.angle_gamma   90.00
#
_symmetry.space_group_name_H-M   'P 1'
#
loop_
_entity.id
_entity.type
_entity.pdbx_description
1 polymer ?
#
loop_
_entity_poly.entity_id
_entity_poly.type
_entity_poly.pdbx_seq_one_letter_code
_entity_poly.pdbx_strand_id
1 'polypeptide(L)'
;NQQYSRNDLELKRGTFRLKGDTFEIFPAYENNSIKVEFFGNTVEKISEIDWVTGEKMRELSEFEVFPAKHFITPENLQKEAIKQIRHDLQIQIEKFKKEGKLLEAQRIEERTNFDLEMIENVGYCSGIENYSRYFDGRKPGEAPNVLVDYFPEDFLLVIDESHMTVPQIRGMYAGDRARKEKLVEYGFRLPAAIDNRPLTFPEFYSKIDQVVYTSATPAEYEIEKSTKDNEIDGKRANYPAVIEQLIRPTGLLDPEVEVRKTDGQIDDLISEIEKRVLAGERTLITTLTKRMAEELTDYLTEKKLRVRYLHSDVETLERSEILHSLRLGE
;
A
#
# COMPACT_ATOMS: atom_id res chain seq x y z
N ASN A 1 12.55 -21.41 -9.95
CA ASN A 1 11.41 -21.55 -9.02
C ASN A 1 10.77 -20.18 -8.79
N GLN A 2 9.82 -19.77 -9.67
CA GLN A 2 9.20 -18.44 -9.67
C GLN A 2 7.95 -18.34 -8.78
N GLN A 3 7.70 -19.35 -7.91
CA GLN A 3 6.57 -19.41 -6.96
C GLN A 3 5.17 -19.32 -7.60
N TYR A 4 5.04 -19.80 -8.84
CA TYR A 4 3.74 -20.07 -9.46
C TYR A 4 3.19 -21.39 -8.98
N SER A 5 1.90 -21.43 -8.68
CA SER A 5 1.21 -22.66 -8.29
C SER A 5 0.66 -23.39 -9.51
N ARG A 6 0.79 -24.72 -9.56
CA ARG A 6 0.17 -25.52 -10.62
C ARG A 6 -1.34 -25.63 -10.39
N ASN A 7 -2.13 -25.32 -11.39
CA ASN A 7 -3.58 -25.48 -11.37
C ASN A 7 -4.06 -25.86 -12.77
N ASP A 8 -4.28 -27.16 -12.97
CA ASP A 8 -4.68 -27.69 -14.29
C ASP A 8 -6.19 -27.53 -14.57
N LEU A 9 -6.99 -27.20 -13.54
CA LEU A 9 -8.45 -27.03 -13.67
C LEU A 9 -8.81 -25.59 -14.04
N GLU A 10 -8.26 -24.62 -13.33
CA GLU A 10 -8.58 -23.21 -13.50
C GLU A 10 -7.30 -22.38 -13.51
N LEU A 11 -7.03 -21.70 -14.63
CA LEU A 11 -5.89 -20.81 -14.76
C LEU A 11 -6.25 -19.45 -14.16
N LYS A 12 -5.50 -19.04 -13.11
CA LYS A 12 -5.62 -17.73 -12.42
C LYS A 12 -4.29 -17.01 -12.42
N ARG A 13 -4.29 -15.72 -12.13
CA ARG A 13 -3.04 -14.97 -11.94
C ARG A 13 -2.14 -15.65 -10.90
N GLY A 14 -0.85 -15.79 -11.22
CA GLY A 14 0.12 -16.49 -10.38
C GLY A 14 0.04 -18.02 -10.45
N THR A 15 -0.68 -18.58 -11.41
CA THR A 15 -0.74 -20.03 -11.64
C THR A 15 -0.26 -20.43 -13.02
N PHE A 16 0.08 -21.70 -13.18
CA PHE A 16 0.38 -22.32 -14.47
C PHE A 16 -0.31 -23.68 -14.61
N ARG A 17 -0.45 -24.13 -15.84
CA ARG A 17 -0.92 -25.50 -16.15
C ARG A 17 -0.08 -26.13 -17.25
N LEU A 18 -0.09 -27.46 -17.28
CA LEU A 18 0.56 -28.27 -18.30
C LEU A 18 -0.45 -29.19 -18.94
N LYS A 19 -0.59 -29.15 -20.26
CA LYS A 19 -1.46 -30.03 -21.06
C LYS A 19 -0.67 -30.57 -22.25
N GLY A 20 -0.20 -31.83 -22.16
CA GLY A 20 0.67 -32.41 -23.17
C GLY A 20 1.95 -31.58 -23.33
N ASP A 21 2.25 -31.18 -24.54
CA ASP A 21 3.42 -30.36 -24.88
C ASP A 21 3.17 -28.84 -24.77
N THR A 22 2.10 -28.47 -24.08
CA THR A 22 1.73 -27.07 -23.90
C THR A 22 1.86 -26.66 -22.43
N PHE A 23 2.65 -25.63 -22.19
CA PHE A 23 2.74 -24.90 -20.91
C PHE A 23 1.97 -23.61 -21.04
N GLU A 24 1.07 -23.34 -20.09
CA GLU A 24 0.33 -22.09 -20.05
C GLU A 24 0.47 -21.47 -18.67
N ILE A 25 0.86 -20.21 -18.63
CA ILE A 25 1.09 -19.44 -17.41
C ILE A 25 0.26 -18.17 -17.43
N PHE A 26 -0.36 -17.83 -16.31
CA PHE A 26 -0.98 -16.53 -16.12
C PHE A 26 -0.11 -15.70 -15.16
N PRO A 27 0.71 -14.78 -15.71
CA PRO A 27 1.58 -13.97 -14.89
C PRO A 27 0.80 -13.16 -13.86
N ALA A 28 1.37 -12.98 -12.67
CA ALA A 28 0.71 -12.25 -11.59
C ALA A 28 0.50 -10.75 -11.91
N TYR A 29 1.30 -10.22 -12.82
CA TYR A 29 1.38 -8.80 -13.22
C TYR A 29 0.74 -8.50 -14.59
N GLU A 30 0.27 -9.52 -15.32
CA GLU A 30 -0.34 -9.38 -16.64
C GLU A 30 -1.87 -9.53 -16.57
N ASN A 31 -2.55 -9.08 -17.65
CA ASN A 31 -3.99 -9.26 -17.82
C ASN A 31 -4.34 -10.50 -18.66
N ASN A 32 -3.37 -11.06 -19.37
CA ASN A 32 -3.52 -12.17 -20.30
C ASN A 32 -2.63 -13.34 -19.91
N SER A 33 -2.97 -14.54 -20.36
CA SER A 33 -2.13 -15.72 -20.19
C SER A 33 -1.11 -15.84 -21.32
N ILE A 34 -0.01 -16.52 -21.02
CA ILE A 34 1.05 -16.84 -22.00
C ILE A 34 1.05 -18.34 -22.20
N LYS A 35 0.87 -18.75 -23.47
CA LYS A 35 0.91 -20.13 -23.93
C LYS A 35 2.22 -20.41 -24.61
N VAL A 36 2.93 -21.44 -24.16
CA VAL A 36 4.19 -21.91 -24.74
C VAL A 36 3.99 -23.32 -25.24
N GLU A 37 4.20 -23.53 -26.54
CA GLU A 37 4.12 -24.83 -27.21
C GLU A 37 5.52 -25.38 -27.39
N PHE A 38 5.74 -26.63 -27.01
CA PHE A 38 7.02 -27.30 -27.08
C PHE A 38 7.00 -28.40 -28.15
N PHE A 39 8.12 -28.60 -28.80
CA PHE A 39 8.43 -29.80 -29.56
C PHE A 39 9.62 -30.48 -28.91
N GLY A 40 9.36 -31.55 -28.17
CA GLY A 40 10.38 -32.17 -27.31
C GLY A 40 10.87 -31.18 -26.24
N ASN A 41 12.15 -30.82 -26.26
CA ASN A 41 12.77 -29.87 -25.34
C ASN A 41 12.94 -28.45 -25.90
N THR A 42 12.38 -28.19 -27.09
CA THR A 42 12.52 -26.90 -27.77
C THR A 42 11.20 -26.14 -27.74
N VAL A 43 11.27 -24.86 -27.43
CA VAL A 43 10.11 -23.95 -27.55
C VAL A 43 9.87 -23.72 -29.04
N GLU A 44 8.70 -24.10 -29.53
CA GLU A 44 8.28 -23.91 -30.92
C GLU A 44 7.55 -22.57 -31.08
N LYS A 45 6.72 -22.23 -30.10
CA LYS A 45 5.85 -21.07 -30.18
C LYS A 45 5.51 -20.49 -28.84
N ILE A 46 5.47 -19.15 -28.78
CA ILE A 46 4.97 -18.40 -27.62
C ILE A 46 3.82 -17.53 -28.10
N SER A 47 2.68 -17.60 -27.43
CA SER A 47 1.47 -16.83 -27.77
C SER A 47 0.87 -16.17 -26.55
N GLU A 48 0.44 -14.93 -26.70
CA GLU A 48 -0.42 -14.25 -25.71
C GLU A 48 -1.88 -14.60 -25.99
N ILE A 49 -2.57 -15.03 -24.95
CA ILE A 49 -3.96 -15.51 -25.02
C ILE A 49 -4.82 -14.61 -24.14
N ASP A 50 -5.89 -14.07 -24.72
CA ASP A 50 -6.93 -13.42 -23.93
C ASP A 50 -7.53 -14.43 -22.96
N TRP A 51 -7.42 -14.15 -21.68
CA TRP A 51 -7.79 -15.12 -20.66
C TRP A 51 -9.31 -15.31 -20.54
N VAL A 52 -10.10 -14.33 -20.98
CA VAL A 52 -11.58 -14.37 -20.93
C VAL A 52 -12.16 -15.14 -22.10
N THR A 53 -11.70 -14.82 -23.32
CA THR A 53 -12.20 -15.42 -24.56
C THR A 53 -11.46 -16.68 -24.96
N GLY A 54 -10.21 -16.86 -24.51
CA GLY A 54 -9.32 -17.94 -24.93
C GLY A 54 -8.74 -17.74 -26.33
N GLU A 55 -8.94 -16.58 -26.94
CA GLU A 55 -8.44 -16.29 -28.29
C GLU A 55 -6.96 -15.87 -28.26
N LYS A 56 -6.23 -16.26 -29.30
CA LYS A 56 -4.85 -15.83 -29.49
C LYS A 56 -4.83 -14.37 -29.92
N MET A 57 -4.18 -13.51 -29.11
CA MET A 57 -4.03 -12.10 -29.38
C MET A 57 -2.84 -11.84 -30.33
N ARG A 58 -1.67 -12.36 -29.98
CA ARG A 58 -0.44 -12.18 -30.76
C ARG A 58 0.54 -13.31 -30.50
N GLU A 59 1.54 -13.41 -31.38
CA GLU A 59 2.70 -14.28 -31.24
C GLU A 59 3.88 -13.47 -30.71
N LEU A 60 4.65 -14.05 -29.79
CA LEU A 60 5.80 -13.44 -29.16
C LEU A 60 7.07 -14.19 -29.54
N SER A 61 8.16 -13.48 -29.78
CA SER A 61 9.48 -14.07 -29.99
C SER A 61 10.13 -14.50 -28.66
N GLU A 62 9.80 -13.79 -27.59
CA GLU A 62 10.29 -14.03 -26.23
C GLU A 62 9.29 -13.53 -25.21
N PHE A 63 9.34 -14.06 -24.00
CA PHE A 63 8.58 -13.58 -22.86
C PHE A 63 9.37 -13.81 -21.57
N GLU A 64 9.46 -12.77 -20.76
CA GLU A 64 10.14 -12.82 -19.47
C GLU A 64 9.14 -13.08 -18.34
N VAL A 65 9.41 -14.10 -17.54
CA VAL A 65 8.54 -14.49 -16.42
C VAL A 65 9.14 -14.02 -15.11
N PHE A 66 8.53 -12.98 -14.52
CA PHE A 66 8.88 -12.51 -13.19
C PHE A 66 8.19 -13.35 -12.10
N PRO A 67 8.75 -13.35 -10.88
CA PRO A 67 8.17 -14.08 -9.76
C PRO A 67 6.72 -13.71 -9.44
N ALA A 68 5.90 -14.71 -9.04
CA ALA A 68 4.53 -14.50 -8.60
C ALA A 68 4.42 -13.98 -7.16
N LYS A 69 5.51 -14.06 -6.37
CA LYS A 69 5.55 -13.61 -4.96
C LYS A 69 6.81 -12.80 -4.70
N HIS A 70 6.73 -11.97 -3.66
CA HIS A 70 7.88 -11.20 -3.17
C HIS A 70 8.87 -12.07 -2.38
N PHE A 71 10.09 -11.56 -2.18
CA PHE A 71 11.17 -12.18 -1.39
C PHE A 71 11.64 -13.54 -1.91
N ILE A 72 11.66 -13.72 -3.24
CA ILE A 72 12.29 -14.89 -3.84
C ILE A 72 13.79 -14.67 -3.89
N THR A 73 14.48 -15.53 -3.17
CA THR A 73 15.93 -15.46 -2.99
C THR A 73 16.58 -16.73 -3.55
N PRO A 74 17.78 -16.66 -4.14
CA PRO A 74 18.54 -17.85 -4.53
C PRO A 74 18.71 -18.83 -3.38
N GLU A 75 18.69 -20.13 -3.67
CA GLU A 75 18.65 -21.19 -2.66
C GLU A 75 19.82 -21.13 -1.67
N ASN A 76 21.00 -20.75 -2.14
CA ASN A 76 22.17 -20.58 -1.28
C ASN A 76 22.01 -19.45 -0.26
N LEU A 77 21.44 -18.30 -0.66
CA LEU A 77 21.18 -17.17 0.23
C LEU A 77 20.02 -17.49 1.17
N GLN A 78 19.01 -18.23 0.70
CA GLN A 78 17.92 -18.68 1.57
C GLN A 78 18.42 -19.58 2.69
N LYS A 79 19.30 -20.55 2.38
CA LYS A 79 19.91 -21.42 3.40
C LYS A 79 20.70 -20.64 4.45
N GLU A 80 21.43 -19.62 4.04
CA GLU A 80 22.18 -18.77 4.95
C GLU A 80 21.25 -17.90 5.81
N ALA A 81 20.22 -17.31 5.22
CA ALA A 81 19.20 -16.56 5.94
C ALA A 81 18.53 -17.41 7.03
N ILE A 82 18.15 -18.66 6.71
CA ILE A 82 17.55 -19.59 7.67
C ILE A 82 18.48 -19.86 8.85
N LYS A 83 19.78 -20.05 8.62
CA LYS A 83 20.76 -20.25 9.71
C LYS A 83 20.84 -19.02 10.62
N GLN A 84 20.87 -17.82 10.04
CA GLN A 84 20.92 -16.58 10.80
C GLN A 84 19.64 -16.36 11.61
N ILE A 85 18.47 -16.65 11.04
CA ILE A 85 17.18 -16.57 11.75
C ILE A 85 17.17 -17.54 12.94
N ARG A 86 17.62 -18.79 12.76
CA ARG A 86 17.72 -19.77 13.86
C ARG A 86 18.67 -19.31 14.96
N HIS A 87 19.81 -18.72 14.59
CA HIS A 87 20.76 -18.15 15.53
C HIS A 87 20.15 -17.01 16.35
N ASP A 88 19.55 -16.04 15.71
CA ASP A 88 18.90 -14.88 16.36
C ASP A 88 17.70 -15.30 17.21
N LEU A 89 16.98 -16.35 16.79
CA LEU A 89 15.90 -16.96 17.59
C LEU A 89 16.43 -17.50 18.92
N GLN A 90 17.55 -18.25 18.92
CA GLN A 90 18.13 -18.78 20.14
C GLN A 90 18.56 -17.68 21.11
N ILE A 91 19.20 -16.63 20.58
CA ILE A 91 19.59 -15.46 21.38
C ILE A 91 18.36 -14.81 22.03
N GLN A 92 17.28 -14.64 21.26
CA GLN A 92 16.05 -14.01 21.76
C GLN A 92 15.34 -14.88 22.81
N ILE A 93 15.29 -16.19 22.62
CA ILE A 93 14.75 -17.14 23.61
C ILE A 93 15.52 -17.06 24.92
N GLU A 94 16.86 -17.13 24.87
CA GLU A 94 17.70 -17.03 26.06
C GLU A 94 17.51 -15.71 26.79
N LYS A 95 17.40 -14.61 26.05
CA LYS A 95 17.10 -13.27 26.59
C LYS A 95 15.78 -13.28 27.35
N PHE A 96 14.70 -13.77 26.75
CA PHE A 96 13.39 -13.83 27.40
C PHE A 96 13.40 -14.74 28.63
N LYS A 97 14.07 -15.89 28.57
CA LYS A 97 14.22 -16.78 29.74
C LYS A 97 14.97 -16.11 30.89
N LYS A 98 16.04 -15.36 30.60
CA LYS A 98 16.78 -14.59 31.62
C LYS A 98 15.94 -13.47 32.25
N GLU A 99 15.04 -12.88 31.47
CA GLU A 99 14.09 -11.83 31.91
C GLU A 99 12.85 -12.41 32.62
N GLY A 100 12.70 -13.74 32.72
CA GLY A 100 11.54 -14.40 33.31
C GLY A 100 10.29 -14.40 32.42
N LYS A 101 10.42 -14.01 31.15
CA LYS A 101 9.34 -13.91 30.15
C LYS A 101 9.17 -15.26 29.42
N LEU A 102 8.70 -16.29 30.15
CA LEU A 102 8.61 -17.65 29.61
C LEU A 102 7.55 -17.80 28.51
N LEU A 103 6.45 -17.07 28.61
CA LEU A 103 5.38 -17.09 27.60
C LEU A 103 5.85 -16.46 26.27
N GLU A 104 6.58 -15.36 26.35
CA GLU A 104 7.17 -14.68 25.19
C GLU A 104 8.24 -15.56 24.53
N ALA A 105 9.04 -16.28 25.35
CA ALA A 105 10.04 -17.23 24.84
C ALA A 105 9.37 -18.37 24.06
N GLN A 106 8.32 -18.98 24.60
CA GLN A 106 7.59 -20.05 23.94
C GLN A 106 6.93 -19.53 22.65
N ARG A 107 6.27 -18.40 22.71
CA ARG A 107 5.56 -17.80 21.55
C ARG A 107 6.48 -17.51 20.38
N ILE A 108 7.64 -16.89 20.64
CA ILE A 108 8.59 -16.60 19.56
C ILE A 108 9.22 -17.86 18.99
N GLU A 109 9.48 -18.87 19.83
CA GLU A 109 10.02 -20.16 19.41
C GLU A 109 9.05 -20.89 18.48
N GLU A 110 7.81 -21.08 18.90
CA GLU A 110 6.77 -21.76 18.12
C GLU A 110 6.51 -21.02 16.79
N ARG A 111 6.32 -19.71 16.84
CA ARG A 111 6.03 -18.91 15.65
C ARG A 111 7.19 -18.94 14.65
N THR A 112 8.42 -18.72 15.10
CA THR A 112 9.56 -18.65 14.20
C THR A 112 9.89 -20.02 13.61
N ASN A 113 9.80 -21.11 14.39
CA ASN A 113 9.99 -22.44 13.85
C ASN A 113 8.95 -22.82 12.79
N PHE A 114 7.68 -22.48 13.02
CA PHE A 114 6.63 -22.67 12.01
C PHE A 114 6.92 -21.86 10.73
N ASP A 115 7.29 -20.59 10.85
CA ASP A 115 7.64 -19.75 9.70
C ASP A 115 8.85 -20.32 8.94
N LEU A 116 9.87 -20.83 9.64
CA LEU A 116 11.04 -21.46 9.03
C LEU A 116 10.69 -22.76 8.30
N GLU A 117 9.84 -23.59 8.87
CA GLU A 117 9.34 -24.81 8.22
C GLU A 117 8.61 -24.49 6.93
N MET A 118 7.77 -23.46 6.93
CA MET A 118 7.08 -22.99 5.73
C MET A 118 8.06 -22.45 4.68
N ILE A 119 9.08 -21.70 5.08
CA ILE A 119 10.11 -21.20 4.16
C ILE A 119 10.92 -22.36 3.56
N GLU A 120 11.30 -23.36 4.35
CA GLU A 120 12.07 -24.54 3.91
C GLU A 120 11.28 -25.42 2.93
N ASN A 121 10.01 -25.68 3.22
CA ASN A 121 9.19 -26.63 2.45
C ASN A 121 8.45 -25.97 1.27
N VAL A 122 7.98 -24.73 1.42
CA VAL A 122 7.15 -24.03 0.46
C VAL A 122 7.90 -22.85 -0.21
N GLY A 123 9.00 -22.39 0.40
CA GLY A 123 9.76 -21.21 -0.04
C GLY A 123 9.13 -19.88 0.36
N TYR A 124 8.09 -19.89 1.20
CA TYR A 124 7.35 -18.70 1.62
C TYR A 124 6.62 -18.94 2.95
N CYS A 125 6.49 -17.90 3.77
CA CYS A 125 5.59 -17.88 4.92
C CYS A 125 4.76 -16.58 4.98
N SER A 126 3.64 -16.61 5.69
CA SER A 126 2.87 -15.39 5.95
C SER A 126 3.66 -14.46 6.89
N GLY A 127 3.92 -13.23 6.44
CA GLY A 127 4.75 -12.27 7.17
C GLY A 127 6.25 -12.42 6.89
N ILE A 128 6.64 -13.01 5.75
CA ILE A 128 8.05 -13.18 5.34
C ILE A 128 8.82 -11.85 5.34
N GLU A 129 8.14 -10.73 5.15
CA GLU A 129 8.71 -9.39 5.20
C GLU A 129 9.36 -9.07 6.56
N ASN A 130 8.94 -9.73 7.65
CA ASN A 130 9.55 -9.58 8.97
C ASN A 130 10.97 -10.18 9.05
N TYR A 131 11.33 -10.99 8.06
CA TYR A 131 12.63 -11.63 7.90
C TYR A 131 13.43 -11.01 6.74
N SER A 132 12.92 -9.96 6.07
CA SER A 132 13.51 -9.37 4.85
C SER A 132 15.00 -9.07 4.98
N ARG A 133 15.44 -8.55 6.13
CA ARG A 133 16.85 -8.24 6.40
C ARG A 133 17.80 -9.41 6.15
N TYR A 134 17.37 -10.63 6.47
CA TYR A 134 18.21 -11.82 6.28
C TYR A 134 18.28 -12.24 4.82
N PHE A 135 17.21 -12.02 4.05
CA PHE A 135 17.11 -12.42 2.65
C PHE A 135 17.81 -11.43 1.70
N ASP A 136 17.86 -10.16 2.05
CA ASP A 136 18.52 -9.11 1.27
C ASP A 136 19.92 -8.74 1.79
N GLY A 137 20.39 -9.40 2.86
CA GLY A 137 21.74 -9.26 3.39
C GLY A 137 22.04 -7.95 4.09
N ARG A 138 21.01 -7.17 4.45
CA ARG A 138 21.17 -5.92 5.19
C ARG A 138 21.67 -6.14 6.62
N LYS A 139 22.45 -5.17 7.10
CA LYS A 139 22.84 -5.12 8.50
C LYS A 139 21.71 -4.63 9.39
N PRO A 140 21.74 -4.95 10.70
CA PRO A 140 20.79 -4.39 11.65
C PRO A 140 20.72 -2.85 11.58
N GLY A 141 19.50 -2.30 11.47
CA GLY A 141 19.26 -0.86 11.38
C GLY A 141 19.33 -0.25 9.97
N GLU A 142 19.87 -0.97 8.98
CA GLU A 142 19.88 -0.48 7.59
C GLU A 142 18.48 -0.34 7.02
N ALA A 143 18.26 0.75 6.26
CA ALA A 143 17.01 1.00 5.58
C ALA A 143 16.71 -0.07 4.51
N PRO A 144 15.44 -0.48 4.35
CA PRO A 144 15.06 -1.34 3.23
C PRO A 144 15.11 -0.59 1.92
N ASN A 145 15.23 -1.33 0.82
CA ASN A 145 14.98 -0.78 -0.51
C ASN A 145 13.52 -0.38 -0.65
N VAL A 146 13.28 0.72 -1.34
CA VAL A 146 11.96 1.30 -1.58
C VAL A 146 11.76 1.60 -3.06
N LEU A 147 10.53 1.92 -3.47
CA LEU A 147 10.20 2.14 -4.88
C LEU A 147 11.10 3.16 -5.58
N VAL A 148 11.49 4.24 -4.89
CA VAL A 148 12.37 5.27 -5.46
C VAL A 148 13.79 4.78 -5.79
N ASP A 149 14.23 3.66 -5.21
CA ASP A 149 15.54 3.06 -5.53
C ASP A 149 15.58 2.44 -6.95
N TYR A 150 14.43 2.26 -7.59
CA TYR A 150 14.29 1.73 -8.95
C TYR A 150 14.16 2.83 -10.01
N PHE A 151 14.11 4.10 -9.60
CA PHE A 151 14.01 5.21 -10.52
C PHE A 151 15.39 5.61 -11.05
N PRO A 152 15.47 6.24 -12.23
CA PRO A 152 16.71 6.87 -12.71
C PRO A 152 17.23 7.88 -11.68
N GLU A 153 18.55 8.13 -11.67
CA GLU A 153 19.16 9.07 -10.72
C GLU A 153 18.62 10.50 -10.86
N ASP A 154 18.22 10.90 -12.07
CA ASP A 154 17.73 12.24 -12.41
C ASP A 154 16.21 12.38 -12.45
N PHE A 155 15.46 11.52 -11.74
CA PHE A 155 14.01 11.60 -11.74
C PHE A 155 13.48 12.86 -11.05
N LEU A 156 12.37 13.39 -11.57
CA LEU A 156 11.60 14.45 -10.94
C LEU A 156 10.50 13.86 -10.05
N LEU A 157 10.54 14.17 -8.76
CA LEU A 157 9.47 13.80 -7.84
C LEU A 157 8.42 14.93 -7.76
N VAL A 158 7.17 14.59 -8.02
CA VAL A 158 6.03 15.49 -7.78
C VAL A 158 5.27 14.99 -6.56
N ILE A 159 5.18 15.81 -5.52
CA ILE A 159 4.45 15.50 -4.28
C ILE A 159 3.13 16.25 -4.30
N ASP A 160 2.06 15.54 -4.61
CA ASP A 160 0.72 16.09 -4.60
C ASP A 160 0.14 16.17 -3.18
N GLU A 161 -0.71 17.19 -2.95
CA GLU A 161 -1.23 17.53 -1.61
C GLU A 161 -0.12 17.53 -0.55
N SER A 162 0.97 18.20 -0.87
CA SER A 162 2.23 18.14 -0.12
C SER A 162 2.07 18.51 1.36
N HIS A 163 1.16 19.43 1.68
CA HIS A 163 0.82 19.81 3.05
C HIS A 163 0.30 18.64 3.91
N MET A 164 -0.24 17.60 3.28
CA MET A 164 -0.66 16.35 3.93
C MET A 164 0.38 15.24 3.78
N THR A 165 0.92 15.07 2.57
CA THR A 165 1.83 13.99 2.21
C THR A 165 3.16 14.07 2.95
N VAL A 166 3.77 15.26 3.04
CA VAL A 166 5.07 15.46 3.71
C VAL A 166 5.00 15.12 5.21
N PRO A 167 4.02 15.65 6.00
CA PRO A 167 3.85 15.25 7.39
C PRO A 167 3.58 13.76 7.57
N GLN A 168 2.83 13.12 6.67
CA GLN A 168 2.55 11.71 6.71
C GLN A 168 3.82 10.88 6.52
N ILE A 169 4.65 11.17 5.53
CA ILE A 169 5.94 10.50 5.32
C ILE A 169 6.84 10.69 6.55
N ARG A 170 6.86 11.89 7.13
CA ARG A 170 7.64 12.19 8.34
C ARG A 170 7.20 11.37 9.56
N GLY A 171 5.90 11.10 9.69
CA GLY A 171 5.33 10.36 10.82
C GLY A 171 5.39 8.83 10.68
N MET A 172 5.49 8.29 9.46
CA MET A 172 5.36 6.85 9.18
C MET A 172 6.37 6.00 9.97
N TYR A 173 7.64 6.40 10.01
CA TYR A 173 8.68 5.66 10.70
C TYR A 173 8.40 5.49 12.19
N ALA A 174 8.05 6.57 12.89
CA ALA A 174 7.83 6.53 14.33
C ALA A 174 6.63 5.65 14.72
N GLY A 175 5.54 5.72 13.95
CA GLY A 175 4.35 4.91 14.16
C GLY A 175 4.61 3.42 13.93
N ASP A 176 5.29 3.06 12.84
CA ASP A 176 5.66 1.66 12.55
C ASP A 176 6.61 1.09 13.61
N ARG A 177 7.62 1.86 13.99
CA ARG A 177 8.60 1.48 15.01
C ARG A 177 7.93 1.19 16.34
N ALA A 178 7.09 2.10 16.83
CA ALA A 178 6.39 1.93 18.11
C ALA A 178 5.53 0.65 18.13
N ARG A 179 4.84 0.35 17.03
CA ARG A 179 4.06 -0.89 16.88
C ARG A 179 4.96 -2.12 16.90
N LYS A 180 6.06 -2.14 16.15
CA LYS A 180 6.96 -3.29 16.04
C LYS A 180 7.75 -3.55 17.32
N GLU A 181 8.16 -2.51 18.05
CA GLU A 181 8.78 -2.65 19.36
C GLU A 181 7.89 -3.43 20.32
N LYS A 182 6.58 -3.16 20.32
CA LYS A 182 5.62 -3.94 21.12
C LYS A 182 5.52 -5.40 20.65
N LEU A 183 5.48 -5.65 19.35
CA LEU A 183 5.46 -7.02 18.84
C LEU A 183 6.72 -7.82 19.21
N VAL A 184 7.88 -7.18 19.23
CA VAL A 184 9.14 -7.81 19.69
C VAL A 184 9.15 -7.99 21.21
N GLU A 185 8.74 -6.98 21.97
CA GLU A 185 8.69 -7.03 23.43
C GLU A 185 7.83 -8.18 23.97
N TYR A 186 6.72 -8.47 23.29
CA TYR A 186 5.78 -9.53 23.67
C TYR A 186 5.99 -10.86 22.91
N GLY A 187 7.13 -11.05 22.25
CA GLY A 187 7.50 -12.31 21.60
C GLY A 187 6.68 -12.68 20.36
N PHE A 188 6.05 -11.71 19.69
CA PHE A 188 5.33 -11.96 18.43
C PHE A 188 6.23 -11.89 17.20
N ARG A 189 7.37 -11.22 17.29
CA ARG A 189 8.33 -11.05 16.18
C ARG A 189 9.77 -11.05 16.71
N LEU A 190 10.71 -11.50 15.87
CA LEU A 190 12.14 -11.31 16.13
C LEU A 190 12.52 -9.82 16.00
N PRO A 191 13.61 -9.37 16.64
CA PRO A 191 14.10 -7.97 16.53
C PRO A 191 14.32 -7.53 15.09
N ALA A 192 14.69 -8.41 14.18
CA ALA A 192 14.87 -8.14 12.76
C ALA A 192 13.63 -7.56 12.06
N ALA A 193 12.43 -7.82 12.59
CA ALA A 193 11.20 -7.25 12.05
C ALA A 193 11.15 -5.71 12.10
N ILE A 194 11.93 -5.09 13.02
CA ILE A 194 12.05 -3.64 13.13
C ILE A 194 12.74 -3.04 11.89
N ASP A 195 13.61 -3.81 11.21
CA ASP A 195 14.36 -3.36 10.05
C ASP A 195 13.56 -3.41 8.73
N ASN A 196 12.39 -4.06 8.72
CA ASN A 196 11.40 -3.90 7.65
C ASN A 196 10.51 -2.69 7.98
N ARG A 197 10.92 -1.51 7.61
CA ARG A 197 10.37 -0.24 8.09
C ARG A 197 10.27 0.79 6.97
N PRO A 198 9.37 1.77 7.10
CA PRO A 198 9.47 2.98 6.28
C PRO A 198 10.82 3.66 6.45
N LEU A 199 11.24 4.40 5.44
CA LEU A 199 12.39 5.29 5.57
C LEU A 199 12.13 6.34 6.66
N THR A 200 13.18 6.75 7.35
CA THR A 200 13.13 8.01 8.08
C THR A 200 13.02 9.18 7.09
N PHE A 201 12.51 10.31 7.53
CA PHE A 201 12.38 11.47 6.64
C PHE A 201 13.72 11.95 6.04
N PRO A 202 14.86 11.98 6.78
CA PRO A 202 16.16 12.25 6.18
C PRO A 202 16.60 11.21 5.14
N GLU A 203 16.37 9.90 5.38
CA GLU A 203 16.68 8.85 4.41
C GLU A 203 15.85 9.00 3.13
N PHE A 204 14.55 9.30 3.26
CA PHE A 204 13.69 9.58 2.11
C PHE A 204 14.20 10.79 1.33
N TYR A 205 14.50 11.88 2.03
CA TYR A 205 14.92 13.12 1.41
C TYR A 205 16.29 13.01 0.71
N SER A 206 17.20 12.19 1.24
CA SER A 206 18.52 11.95 0.62
C SER A 206 18.47 11.19 -0.71
N LYS A 207 17.33 10.58 -1.04
CA LYS A 207 17.11 9.86 -2.31
C LYS A 207 16.48 10.74 -3.40
N ILE A 208 16.17 12.00 -3.09
CA ILE A 208 15.47 12.91 -3.98
C ILE A 208 16.42 14.03 -4.37
N ASP A 209 16.64 14.23 -5.66
CA ASP A 209 17.42 15.33 -6.19
C ASP A 209 16.51 16.52 -6.54
N GLN A 210 15.44 16.28 -7.26
CA GLN A 210 14.50 17.30 -7.73
C GLN A 210 13.09 17.03 -7.23
N VAL A 211 12.42 18.05 -6.67
CA VAL A 211 11.05 17.92 -6.18
C VAL A 211 10.19 19.12 -6.54
N VAL A 212 8.96 18.84 -6.93
CA VAL A 212 7.88 19.83 -7.07
C VAL A 212 6.81 19.51 -6.04
N TYR A 213 6.49 20.47 -5.21
CA TYR A 213 5.36 20.40 -4.28
C TYR A 213 4.13 21.02 -4.92
N THR A 214 3.00 20.31 -4.91
CA THR A 214 1.70 20.83 -5.34
C THR A 214 0.73 20.83 -4.17
N SER A 215 0.02 21.94 -3.96
CA SER A 215 -0.97 22.05 -2.88
C SER A 215 -1.86 23.27 -3.08
N ALA A 216 -3.14 23.14 -2.76
CA ALA A 216 -4.06 24.27 -2.66
C ALA A 216 -3.80 25.10 -1.38
N THR A 217 -3.23 24.49 -0.35
CA THR A 217 -2.94 25.08 0.95
C THR A 217 -1.54 24.67 1.42
N PRO A 218 -0.46 25.13 0.76
CA PRO A 218 0.90 24.73 1.08
C PRO A 218 1.25 25.09 2.52
N ALA A 219 2.01 24.23 3.18
CA ALA A 219 2.49 24.47 4.54
C ALA A 219 3.81 25.25 4.53
N GLU A 220 4.19 25.75 5.69
CA GLU A 220 5.41 26.54 5.87
C GLU A 220 6.68 25.80 5.38
N TYR A 221 6.72 24.47 5.58
CA TYR A 221 7.85 23.63 5.17
C TYR A 221 8.12 23.72 3.66
N GLU A 222 7.10 23.53 2.82
CA GLU A 222 7.23 23.54 1.35
C GLU A 222 7.63 24.94 0.86
N ILE A 223 7.05 25.98 1.44
CA ILE A 223 7.35 27.36 1.10
C ILE A 223 8.81 27.69 1.46
N GLU A 224 9.24 27.35 2.69
CA GLU A 224 10.62 27.57 3.12
C GLU A 224 11.63 26.81 2.26
N LYS A 225 11.33 25.52 1.95
CA LYS A 225 12.21 24.70 1.12
C LYS A 225 12.34 25.27 -0.28
N SER A 226 11.23 25.56 -0.93
CA SER A 226 11.23 26.14 -2.28
C SER A 226 11.98 27.49 -2.31
N THR A 227 11.87 28.28 -1.27
CA THR A 227 12.52 29.59 -1.21
C THR A 227 14.03 29.50 -0.95
N LYS A 228 14.47 28.58 -0.08
CA LYS A 228 15.88 28.35 0.26
C LYS A 228 16.65 27.67 -0.85
N ASP A 229 16.03 26.68 -1.50
CA ASP A 229 16.66 25.86 -2.53
C ASP A 229 16.52 26.48 -3.95
N ASN A 230 16.00 27.71 -4.03
CA ASN A 230 15.85 28.44 -5.30
C ASN A 230 17.14 29.17 -5.73
N GLU A 231 18.26 28.47 -5.63
CA GLU A 231 19.57 28.96 -6.08
C GLU A 231 20.16 27.98 -7.12
N ILE A 232 20.64 28.52 -8.22
CA ILE A 232 21.36 27.78 -9.27
C ILE A 232 22.76 28.40 -9.35
N ASP A 233 23.80 27.58 -9.20
CA ASP A 233 25.21 27.98 -9.25
C ASP A 233 25.52 29.16 -8.26
N GLY A 234 24.95 29.14 -7.06
CA GLY A 234 25.13 30.19 -6.05
C GLY A 234 24.48 31.52 -6.39
N LYS A 235 23.60 31.55 -7.39
CA LYS A 235 22.79 32.71 -7.73
C LYS A 235 21.31 32.37 -7.59
N ARG A 236 20.56 33.30 -7.03
CA ARG A 236 19.11 33.17 -6.94
C ARG A 236 18.51 33.03 -8.33
N ALA A 237 17.68 32.03 -8.52
CA ALA A 237 16.99 31.79 -9.78
C ALA A 237 16.16 33.01 -10.20
N ASN A 238 16.07 33.25 -11.49
CA ASN A 238 15.36 34.42 -12.04
C ASN A 238 13.86 34.15 -12.26
N TYR A 239 13.28 33.24 -11.47
CA TYR A 239 11.85 32.90 -11.47
C TYR A 239 11.37 32.73 -10.00
N PRO A 240 10.05 32.89 -9.76
CA PRO A 240 9.53 32.78 -8.41
C PRO A 240 9.69 31.35 -7.89
N ALA A 241 10.10 31.22 -6.62
CA ALA A 241 10.22 29.91 -5.93
C ALA A 241 8.88 29.24 -5.70
N VAL A 242 7.83 30.03 -5.57
CA VAL A 242 6.44 29.59 -5.42
C VAL A 242 5.63 30.18 -6.57
N ILE A 243 4.93 29.33 -7.30
CA ILE A 243 4.09 29.71 -8.42
C ILE A 243 2.63 29.55 -7.99
N GLU A 244 1.88 30.63 -8.06
CA GLU A 244 0.47 30.64 -7.72
C GLU A 244 -0.41 30.47 -8.98
N GLN A 245 -1.37 29.54 -8.92
CA GLN A 245 -2.38 29.36 -9.96
C GLN A 245 -3.75 29.66 -9.37
N LEU A 246 -4.17 30.93 -9.47
CA LEU A 246 -5.41 31.46 -8.90
C LEU A 246 -6.51 31.60 -9.97
N ILE A 247 -6.70 30.58 -10.79
CA ILE A 247 -7.66 30.63 -11.91
C ILE A 247 -8.86 29.74 -11.60
N ARG A 248 -10.08 30.35 -11.63
CA ARG A 248 -11.35 29.64 -11.62
C ARG A 248 -12.07 29.79 -12.95
N PRO A 249 -11.79 28.96 -13.96
CA PRO A 249 -12.34 29.12 -15.31
C PRO A 249 -13.85 28.87 -15.38
N THR A 250 -14.42 28.14 -14.38
CA THR A 250 -15.85 27.79 -14.35
C THR A 250 -16.77 28.93 -13.88
N GLY A 251 -16.21 29.98 -13.25
CA GLY A 251 -17.01 31.06 -12.65
C GLY A 251 -17.87 30.64 -11.45
N LEU A 252 -17.69 29.42 -10.94
CA LEU A 252 -18.38 28.95 -9.74
C LEU A 252 -17.81 29.62 -8.50
N LEU A 253 -18.69 30.18 -7.68
CA LEU A 253 -18.32 30.79 -6.40
C LEU A 253 -18.02 29.70 -5.38
N ASP A 254 -17.24 30.05 -4.34
CA ASP A 254 -17.09 29.21 -3.17
C ASP A 254 -18.46 29.04 -2.48
N PRO A 255 -18.71 27.88 -1.87
CA PRO A 255 -19.93 27.68 -1.11
C PRO A 255 -19.98 28.63 0.10
N GLU A 256 -21.18 29.07 0.45
CA GLU A 256 -21.39 29.80 1.68
C GLU A 256 -21.14 28.89 2.87
N VAL A 257 -20.33 29.34 3.82
CA VAL A 257 -19.91 28.54 5.01
C VAL A 257 -20.49 29.17 6.26
N GLU A 258 -21.28 28.40 6.97
CA GLU A 258 -21.82 28.78 8.29
C GLU A 258 -21.22 27.89 9.37
N VAL A 259 -20.67 28.49 10.45
CA VAL A 259 -20.15 27.76 11.61
C VAL A 259 -21.18 27.79 12.72
N ARG A 260 -21.64 26.60 13.15
CA ARG A 260 -22.64 26.42 14.19
C ARG A 260 -22.08 25.75 15.45
N LYS A 261 -22.78 25.84 16.58
CA LYS A 261 -22.38 25.21 17.83
C LYS A 261 -22.48 23.68 17.74
N THR A 262 -21.57 22.98 18.42
CA THR A 262 -21.60 21.51 18.51
C THR A 262 -22.75 20.99 19.38
N ASP A 263 -23.12 21.77 20.39
CA ASP A 263 -24.23 21.43 21.30
C ASP A 263 -25.58 21.45 20.55
N GLY A 264 -26.32 20.34 20.58
CA GLY A 264 -27.56 20.16 19.82
C GLY A 264 -27.36 19.97 18.29
N GLN A 265 -26.13 19.71 17.82
CA GLN A 265 -25.82 19.65 16.39
C GLN A 265 -26.61 18.62 15.58
N ILE A 266 -27.04 17.51 16.21
CA ILE A 266 -27.81 16.47 15.49
C ILE A 266 -29.23 16.91 15.21
N ASP A 267 -29.89 17.57 16.17
CA ASP A 267 -31.25 18.10 15.98
C ASP A 267 -31.26 19.27 14.99
N ASP A 268 -30.23 20.11 15.03
CA ASP A 268 -30.03 21.18 14.07
C ASP A 268 -29.77 20.61 12.64
N LEU A 269 -28.94 19.57 12.54
CA LEU A 269 -28.68 18.85 11.26
C LEU A 269 -29.99 18.27 10.68
N ILE A 270 -30.81 17.63 11.48
CA ILE A 270 -32.10 17.08 11.03
C ILE A 270 -33.01 18.18 10.51
N SER A 271 -33.10 19.30 11.22
CA SER A 271 -33.89 20.46 10.78
C SER A 271 -33.40 21.01 9.43
N GLU A 272 -32.08 21.09 9.21
CA GLU A 272 -31.53 21.54 7.93
C GLU A 272 -31.75 20.52 6.81
N ILE A 273 -31.62 19.20 7.08
CA ILE A 273 -31.94 18.15 6.10
C ILE A 273 -33.42 18.28 5.66
N GLU A 274 -34.35 18.41 6.59
CA GLU A 274 -35.76 18.52 6.26
C GLU A 274 -36.05 19.74 5.37
N LYS A 275 -35.44 20.89 5.67
CA LYS A 275 -35.56 22.09 4.82
C LYS A 275 -35.06 21.84 3.40
N ARG A 276 -33.91 21.20 3.24
CA ARG A 276 -33.31 20.88 1.94
C ARG A 276 -34.14 19.86 1.17
N VAL A 277 -34.65 18.85 1.84
CA VAL A 277 -35.56 17.86 1.24
C VAL A 277 -36.83 18.51 0.72
N LEU A 278 -37.45 19.44 1.48
CA LEU A 278 -38.63 20.21 1.05
C LEU A 278 -38.32 21.08 -0.18
N ALA A 279 -37.11 21.59 -0.29
CA ALA A 279 -36.65 22.35 -1.45
C ALA A 279 -36.25 21.45 -2.67
N GLY A 280 -36.32 20.11 -2.54
CA GLY A 280 -35.90 19.17 -3.57
C GLY A 280 -34.39 19.00 -3.68
N GLU A 281 -33.65 19.50 -2.70
CA GLU A 281 -32.19 19.45 -2.65
C GLU A 281 -31.67 18.17 -1.97
N ARG A 282 -30.35 17.97 -2.00
CA ARG A 282 -29.64 16.83 -1.42
C ARG A 282 -28.65 17.31 -0.39
N THR A 283 -28.39 16.47 0.61
CA THR A 283 -27.45 16.78 1.70
C THR A 283 -26.35 15.74 1.76
N LEU A 284 -25.08 16.17 1.81
CA LEU A 284 -23.93 15.36 2.12
C LEU A 284 -23.46 15.66 3.53
N ILE A 285 -23.25 14.61 4.34
CA ILE A 285 -22.82 14.74 5.74
C ILE A 285 -21.45 14.08 5.86
N THR A 286 -20.46 14.84 6.31
CA THR A 286 -19.12 14.31 6.55
C THR A 286 -18.89 14.07 8.04
N THR A 287 -18.34 12.90 8.37
CA THR A 287 -18.00 12.50 9.74
C THR A 287 -16.50 12.23 9.88
N LEU A 288 -15.97 12.26 11.11
CA LEU A 288 -14.55 12.04 11.37
C LEU A 288 -14.12 10.57 11.25
N THR A 289 -15.05 9.62 11.42
CA THR A 289 -14.75 8.19 11.40
C THR A 289 -15.83 7.40 10.67
N LYS A 290 -15.48 6.22 10.12
CA LYS A 290 -16.41 5.27 9.51
C LYS A 290 -17.53 4.88 10.48
N ARG A 291 -17.17 4.55 11.72
CA ARG A 291 -18.12 4.19 12.77
C ARG A 291 -19.13 5.30 13.03
N MET A 292 -18.70 6.57 13.10
CA MET A 292 -19.64 7.69 13.22
C MET A 292 -20.57 7.80 12.02
N ALA A 293 -20.12 7.50 10.81
CA ALA A 293 -20.97 7.50 9.62
C ALA A 293 -22.07 6.44 9.73
N GLU A 294 -21.69 5.22 10.15
CA GLU A 294 -22.63 4.11 10.36
C GLU A 294 -23.65 4.41 11.47
N GLU A 295 -23.18 4.78 12.67
CA GLU A 295 -24.02 5.12 13.83
C GLU A 295 -24.98 6.29 13.53
N LEU A 296 -24.51 7.32 12.82
CA LEU A 296 -25.36 8.44 12.41
C LEU A 296 -26.40 8.01 11.37
N THR A 297 -26.03 7.12 10.43
CA THR A 297 -26.98 6.59 9.45
C THR A 297 -28.09 5.80 10.12
N ASP A 298 -27.76 4.93 11.09
CA ASP A 298 -28.74 4.16 11.84
C ASP A 298 -29.71 5.09 12.58
N TYR A 299 -29.18 6.10 13.28
CA TYR A 299 -29.99 7.08 13.99
C TYR A 299 -30.92 7.87 13.05
N LEU A 300 -30.41 8.35 11.90
CA LEU A 300 -31.24 9.09 10.94
C LEU A 300 -32.30 8.20 10.27
N THR A 301 -31.99 6.91 10.08
CA THR A 301 -32.97 5.91 9.59
C THR A 301 -34.08 5.69 10.57
N GLU A 302 -33.82 5.60 11.89
CA GLU A 302 -34.86 5.55 12.95
C GLU A 302 -35.76 6.78 12.92
N LYS A 303 -35.21 7.93 12.52
CA LYS A 303 -35.99 9.17 12.32
C LYS A 303 -36.75 9.20 10.97
N LYS A 304 -36.74 8.09 10.21
CA LYS A 304 -37.42 7.92 8.91
C LYS A 304 -36.86 8.82 7.79
N LEU A 305 -35.63 9.26 7.92
CA LEU A 305 -34.90 9.92 6.82
C LEU A 305 -34.35 8.88 5.87
N ARG A 306 -34.37 9.14 4.56
CA ARG A 306 -33.74 8.31 3.56
C ARG A 306 -32.25 8.67 3.50
N VAL A 307 -31.41 7.81 4.05
CA VAL A 307 -29.98 8.03 4.22
C VAL A 307 -29.18 6.76 3.93
N ARG A 308 -27.98 6.93 3.40
CA ARG A 308 -26.99 5.86 3.24
C ARG A 308 -25.61 6.40 3.61
N TYR A 309 -24.75 5.54 4.16
CA TYR A 309 -23.34 5.89 4.38
C TYR A 309 -22.45 5.48 3.19
N LEU A 310 -21.31 6.15 3.09
CA LEU A 310 -20.29 5.86 2.11
C LEU A 310 -18.90 6.03 2.73
N HIS A 311 -18.12 4.97 2.78
CA HIS A 311 -16.74 4.98 3.25
C HIS A 311 -15.88 3.97 2.50
N SER A 312 -14.58 3.82 2.87
CA SER A 312 -13.61 3.03 2.11
C SER A 312 -13.92 1.52 2.05
N ASP A 313 -14.73 0.99 2.98
CA ASP A 313 -15.06 -0.44 3.03
C ASP A 313 -16.27 -0.80 2.14
N VAL A 314 -16.97 0.20 1.59
CA VAL A 314 -18.04 0.00 0.61
C VAL A 314 -17.44 -0.38 -0.74
N GLU A 315 -17.93 -1.47 -1.33
CA GLU A 315 -17.45 -1.96 -2.63
C GLU A 315 -17.66 -0.95 -3.77
N THR A 316 -16.82 -1.01 -4.80
CA THR A 316 -16.81 -0.01 -5.87
C THR A 316 -18.14 0.08 -6.63
N LEU A 317 -18.79 -1.06 -6.90
CA LEU A 317 -20.09 -1.09 -7.57
C LEU A 317 -21.19 -0.47 -6.71
N GLU A 318 -21.26 -0.87 -5.44
CA GLU A 318 -22.22 -0.33 -4.48
C GLU A 318 -22.03 1.18 -4.29
N ARG A 319 -20.79 1.66 -4.26
CA ARG A 319 -20.48 3.09 -4.19
C ARG A 319 -21.10 3.87 -5.35
N SER A 320 -21.00 3.32 -6.56
CA SER A 320 -21.58 3.93 -7.75
C SER A 320 -23.11 3.98 -7.67
N GLU A 321 -23.74 2.93 -7.16
CA GLU A 321 -25.19 2.88 -6.93
C GLU A 321 -25.64 3.91 -5.89
N ILE A 322 -24.95 4.03 -4.75
CA ILE A 322 -25.24 5.02 -3.71
C ILE A 322 -25.22 6.44 -4.27
N LEU A 323 -24.17 6.77 -5.05
CA LEU A 323 -24.05 8.10 -5.66
C LEU A 323 -25.11 8.35 -6.74
N HIS A 324 -25.49 7.32 -7.46
CA HIS A 324 -26.56 7.40 -8.46
C HIS A 324 -27.91 7.63 -7.81
N SER A 325 -28.26 6.84 -6.79
CA SER A 325 -29.48 6.99 -5.99
C SER A 325 -29.59 8.38 -5.32
N LEU A 326 -28.47 8.90 -4.81
CA LEU A 326 -28.45 10.28 -4.27
C LEU A 326 -28.81 11.31 -5.34
N ARG A 327 -28.29 11.19 -6.58
CA ARG A 327 -28.62 12.11 -7.69
C ARG A 327 -30.09 12.03 -8.09
N LEU A 328 -30.65 10.84 -8.09
CA LEU A 328 -32.07 10.60 -8.38
C LEU A 328 -33.01 11.05 -7.25
N GLY A 329 -32.51 11.18 -6.03
CA GLY A 329 -33.29 11.57 -4.86
C GLY A 329 -34.01 10.40 -4.20
N GLU A 330 -33.49 9.20 -4.40
CA GLU A 330 -33.99 7.98 -3.74
C GLU A 330 -33.50 7.89 -2.30
#